data_2756e50837a527a259cf00370f21f0be
#
_entry.id   2756e50837a527a259cf00370f21f0be
#
_cell.length_a   1.000
_cell.length_b   1.000
_cell.length_c   1.000
_cell.angle_alpha   90.00
_cell.angle_beta   90.00
_cell.angle_gamma   90.00
#
_symmetry.space_group_name_H-M   'P 1'
#
loop_
_entity.id
_entity.type
_entity.pdbx_description
1 polymer ?
#
loop_
_entity_poly.entity_id
_entity_poly.type
_entity_poly.pdbx_seq_one_letter_code
_entity_poly.pdbx_strand_id
1 'polypeptide(L)'
;TSKNIACSIRFRLNPHTLLRGEYSPKKVFTAKENRLKSLDNRMTGLLHKISLDCDFEQLTLSRIDCCLDFFPESQKWVDEALRVIRRSPYMKQYKLCTFGKEFPNHKEKNAHSWRICCKTTTLTVYDKTFQLMEEDLLEQYDAPMLRFEVSRSGSKFKRGLSDEVKGSNKEILKTVINESEKTIHSYMKKLHANLPFVRYSDCIARIETVKHSATRKNMRLLVEK
;
A
#
# COMPACT_ATOMS: atom_id res chain seq x y z
N THR A 1 -44.32 -4.47 -13.96
CA THR A 1 -43.20 -5.22 -13.37
C THR A 1 -42.10 -4.24 -12.97
N SER A 2 -42.02 -3.85 -11.70
CA SER A 2 -40.96 -3.04 -11.15
C SER A 2 -39.64 -3.82 -11.27
N LYS A 3 -38.71 -3.32 -12.08
CA LYS A 3 -37.34 -3.85 -12.10
C LYS A 3 -36.72 -3.50 -10.74
N ASN A 4 -36.46 -4.50 -9.91
CA ASN A 4 -35.65 -4.33 -8.71
C ASN A 4 -34.25 -3.90 -9.14
N ILE A 5 -33.96 -2.60 -9.06
CA ILE A 5 -32.63 -2.07 -9.26
C ILE A 5 -31.88 -2.36 -7.95
N ALA A 6 -30.98 -3.34 -7.97
CA ALA A 6 -30.11 -3.59 -6.85
C ALA A 6 -29.08 -2.43 -6.75
N CYS A 7 -29.31 -1.53 -5.81
CA CYS A 7 -28.36 -0.46 -5.50
C CYS A 7 -27.37 -0.96 -4.44
N SER A 8 -26.07 -0.83 -4.70
CA SER A 8 -25.04 -1.03 -3.69
C SER A 8 -24.39 0.31 -3.34
N ILE A 9 -24.28 0.60 -2.04
CA ILE A 9 -23.55 1.76 -1.55
C ILE A 9 -22.17 1.29 -1.08
N ARG A 10 -21.11 1.99 -1.52
CA ARG A 10 -19.75 1.68 -1.11
C ARG A 10 -19.15 2.84 -0.34
N PHE A 11 -18.67 2.57 0.87
CA PHE A 11 -17.95 3.52 1.70
C PHE A 11 -16.46 3.27 1.58
N ARG A 12 -15.69 4.35 1.41
CA ARG A 12 -14.24 4.35 1.54
C ARG A 12 -13.88 5.32 2.66
N LEU A 13 -13.15 4.86 3.64
CA LEU A 13 -12.82 5.68 4.79
C LEU A 13 -11.38 5.45 5.24
N ASN A 14 -10.80 6.49 5.81
CA ASN A 14 -9.60 6.40 6.60
C ASN A 14 -10.01 6.37 8.08
N PRO A 15 -9.74 5.28 8.82
CA PRO A 15 -10.17 5.15 10.21
C PRO A 15 -9.62 6.24 11.13
N HIS A 16 -8.40 6.72 10.85
CA HIS A 16 -7.80 7.78 11.65
C HIS A 16 -8.54 9.12 11.46
N THR A 17 -8.82 9.49 10.22
CA THR A 17 -9.58 10.71 9.88
C THR A 17 -10.99 10.66 10.45
N LEU A 18 -11.65 9.51 10.35
CA LEU A 18 -13.00 9.31 10.88
C LEU A 18 -13.06 9.55 12.41
N LEU A 19 -12.05 9.10 13.13
CA LEU A 19 -12.03 9.22 14.60
C LEU A 19 -11.67 10.62 15.10
N ARG A 20 -10.83 11.35 14.37
CA ARG A 20 -10.30 12.64 14.81
C ARG A 20 -10.92 13.85 14.12
N GLY A 21 -11.59 13.65 13.01
CA GLY A 21 -12.13 14.75 12.18
C GLY A 21 -11.05 15.45 11.33
N GLU A 22 -9.77 15.16 11.58
CA GLU A 22 -8.65 15.80 10.88
C GLU A 22 -7.80 14.74 10.17
N TYR A 23 -7.36 15.05 8.98
CA TYR A 23 -6.39 14.22 8.27
C TYR A 23 -5.01 14.42 8.90
N SER A 24 -4.40 13.34 9.35
CA SER A 24 -3.01 13.35 9.86
C SER A 24 -2.19 12.34 9.08
N PRO A 25 -1.35 12.79 8.14
CA PRO A 25 -0.58 11.91 7.26
C PRO A 25 0.45 11.05 8.00
N LYS A 26 0.92 11.53 9.17
CA LYS A 26 1.97 10.88 9.97
C LYS A 26 1.43 9.85 10.98
N LYS A 27 0.11 9.67 11.10
CA LYS A 27 -0.48 8.80 12.11
C LYS A 27 -1.19 7.62 11.47
N VAL A 28 -0.68 6.43 11.76
CA VAL A 28 -1.28 5.16 11.34
C VAL A 28 -2.33 4.73 12.37
N PHE A 29 -3.44 4.19 11.89
CA PHE A 29 -4.46 3.61 12.77
C PHE A 29 -3.93 2.33 13.42
N THR A 30 -4.08 2.24 14.73
CA THR A 30 -3.70 1.05 15.51
C THR A 30 -4.94 0.34 16.04
N ALA A 31 -4.93 -0.99 16.04
CA ALA A 31 -6.06 -1.84 16.44
C ALA A 31 -6.21 -2.00 17.97
N LYS A 32 -6.07 -0.91 18.73
CA LYS A 32 -6.37 -0.92 20.16
C LYS A 32 -7.88 -1.03 20.37
N GLU A 33 -8.31 -1.80 21.37
CA GLU A 33 -9.73 -2.12 21.62
C GLU A 33 -10.62 -0.86 21.71
N ASN A 34 -10.19 0.15 22.47
CA ASN A 34 -10.91 1.40 22.60
C ASN A 34 -11.06 2.16 21.27
N ARG A 35 -10.08 2.05 20.37
CA ARG A 35 -10.14 2.67 19.04
C ARG A 35 -11.06 1.93 18.10
N LEU A 36 -11.07 0.59 18.15
CA LEU A 36 -11.98 -0.23 17.37
C LEU A 36 -13.43 0.00 17.79
N LYS A 37 -13.70 0.09 19.11
CA LYS A 37 -15.03 0.45 19.62
C LYS A 37 -15.45 1.85 19.19
N SER A 38 -14.52 2.82 19.23
CA SER A 38 -14.82 4.18 18.79
C SER A 38 -15.06 4.24 17.27
N LEU A 39 -14.36 3.43 16.48
CA LEU A 39 -14.59 3.31 15.03
C LEU A 39 -15.97 2.75 14.73
N ASP A 40 -16.35 1.68 15.40
CA ASP A 40 -17.67 1.04 15.31
C ASP A 40 -18.77 2.06 15.60
N ASN A 41 -18.73 2.72 16.76
CA ASN A 41 -19.71 3.74 17.16
C ASN A 41 -19.81 4.90 16.16
N ARG A 42 -18.65 5.38 15.63
CA ARG A 42 -18.62 6.46 14.64
C ARG A 42 -19.23 6.03 13.31
N MET A 43 -18.91 4.82 12.85
CA MET A 43 -19.46 4.28 11.61
C MET A 43 -20.96 4.10 11.71
N THR A 44 -21.44 3.43 12.75
CA THR A 44 -22.88 3.23 13.01
C THR A 44 -23.59 4.58 13.08
N GLY A 45 -23.05 5.55 13.82
CA GLY A 45 -23.63 6.89 13.88
C GLY A 45 -23.66 7.65 12.54
N LEU A 46 -22.69 7.42 11.66
CA LEU A 46 -22.72 7.98 10.30
C LEU A 46 -23.75 7.30 9.41
N LEU A 47 -23.87 5.99 9.50
CA LEU A 47 -24.88 5.21 8.75
C LEU A 47 -26.30 5.67 9.11
N HIS A 48 -26.59 5.83 10.38
CA HIS A 48 -27.89 6.35 10.84
C HIS A 48 -28.15 7.80 10.37
N LYS A 49 -27.12 8.67 10.36
CA LYS A 49 -27.25 10.04 9.85
C LYS A 49 -27.64 10.12 8.38
N ILE A 50 -27.25 9.15 7.58
CA ILE A 50 -27.65 9.05 6.16
C ILE A 50 -28.84 8.12 5.95
N SER A 51 -29.62 7.87 7.02
CA SER A 51 -30.84 7.07 7.01
C SER A 51 -30.63 5.60 6.60
N LEU A 52 -29.44 5.05 6.89
CA LEU A 52 -29.18 3.62 6.77
C LEU A 52 -29.29 2.98 8.16
N ASP A 53 -30.33 2.18 8.35
CA ASP A 53 -30.56 1.44 9.59
C ASP A 53 -29.76 0.13 9.59
N CYS A 54 -28.44 0.29 9.75
CA CYS A 54 -27.51 -0.83 9.85
C CYS A 54 -26.29 -0.45 10.69
N ASP A 55 -25.68 -1.46 11.30
CA ASP A 55 -24.46 -1.37 12.08
C ASP A 55 -23.23 -1.61 11.22
N PHE A 56 -22.05 -1.23 11.76
CA PHE A 56 -20.77 -1.53 11.13
C PHE A 56 -20.55 -3.05 10.90
N GLU A 57 -21.01 -3.88 11.81
CA GLU A 57 -20.90 -5.35 11.70
C GLU A 57 -21.75 -5.93 10.57
N GLN A 58 -22.81 -5.25 10.16
CA GLN A 58 -23.69 -5.67 9.05
C GLN A 58 -23.13 -5.29 7.68
N LEU A 59 -22.10 -4.44 7.64
CA LEU A 59 -21.42 -4.07 6.39
C LEU A 59 -20.54 -5.21 5.86
N THR A 60 -20.37 -5.26 4.54
CA THR A 60 -19.40 -6.14 3.91
C THR A 60 -18.07 -5.42 3.72
N LEU A 61 -17.03 -5.86 4.42
CA LEU A 61 -15.68 -5.40 4.16
C LEU A 61 -15.20 -5.94 2.79
N SER A 62 -15.05 -5.06 1.83
CA SER A 62 -14.69 -5.43 0.45
C SER A 62 -13.20 -5.21 0.13
N ARG A 63 -12.53 -4.31 0.87
CA ARG A 63 -11.10 -3.99 0.70
C ARG A 63 -10.52 -3.46 2.00
N ILE A 64 -9.28 -3.84 2.27
CA ILE A 64 -8.46 -3.28 3.35
C ILE A 64 -7.09 -2.92 2.77
N ASP A 65 -6.64 -1.70 3.08
CA ASP A 65 -5.34 -1.18 2.70
C ASP A 65 -4.47 -1.09 3.96
N CYS A 66 -3.33 -1.81 3.95
CA CYS A 66 -2.33 -1.75 5.00
C CYS A 66 -1.15 -0.93 4.51
N CYS A 67 -0.61 -0.04 5.33
CA CYS A 67 0.55 0.75 4.98
C CYS A 67 1.64 0.70 6.05
N LEU A 68 2.88 0.91 5.60
CA LEU A 68 4.06 1.08 6.43
C LEU A 68 4.86 2.26 5.90
N ASP A 69 5.19 3.20 6.78
CA ASP A 69 5.92 4.42 6.46
C ASP A 69 7.36 4.30 6.89
N PHE A 70 8.27 4.71 6.01
CA PHE A 70 9.69 4.87 6.26
C PHE A 70 10.04 6.35 6.18
N PHE A 71 10.86 6.80 7.11
CA PHE A 71 11.31 8.18 7.22
C PHE A 71 12.83 8.22 6.97
N PRO A 72 13.26 8.26 5.70
CA PRO A 72 14.68 8.33 5.37
C PRO A 72 15.25 9.71 5.68
N GLU A 73 16.57 9.79 5.75
CA GLU A 73 17.29 11.02 6.07
C GLU A 73 17.22 12.09 4.96
N SER A 74 16.96 11.69 3.72
CA SER A 74 16.90 12.61 2.58
C SER A 74 15.96 12.16 1.47
N GLN A 75 15.48 13.12 0.67
CA GLN A 75 14.70 12.84 -0.54
C GLN A 75 15.46 11.98 -1.55
N LYS A 76 16.74 12.20 -1.70
CA LYS A 76 17.60 11.39 -2.56
C LYS A 76 17.49 9.90 -2.24
N TRP A 77 17.37 9.56 -0.97
CA TRP A 77 17.17 8.16 -0.54
C TRP A 77 15.82 7.59 -1.02
N VAL A 78 14.75 8.39 -0.97
CA VAL A 78 13.43 8.01 -1.51
C VAL A 78 13.51 7.73 -3.01
N ASP A 79 14.15 8.63 -3.76
CA ASP A 79 14.31 8.51 -5.22
C ASP A 79 15.13 7.27 -5.61
N GLU A 80 16.20 7.00 -4.87
CA GLU A 80 17.04 5.82 -5.08
C GLU A 80 16.26 4.53 -4.74
N ALA A 81 15.52 4.51 -3.64
CA ALA A 81 14.70 3.37 -3.26
C ALA A 81 13.64 3.06 -4.32
N LEU A 82 12.94 4.07 -4.82
CA LEU A 82 11.96 3.91 -5.90
C LEU A 82 12.62 3.42 -7.19
N ARG A 83 13.83 3.90 -7.51
CA ARG A 83 14.60 3.45 -8.68
C ARG A 83 14.98 1.98 -8.57
N VAL A 84 15.42 1.53 -7.40
CA VAL A 84 15.75 0.12 -7.13
C VAL A 84 14.50 -0.76 -7.21
N ILE A 85 13.41 -0.33 -6.59
CA ILE A 85 12.15 -1.09 -6.57
C ILE A 85 11.58 -1.26 -7.99
N ARG A 86 11.66 -0.24 -8.85
CA ARG A 86 11.22 -0.32 -10.25
C ARG A 86 11.99 -1.35 -11.06
N ARG A 87 13.23 -1.63 -10.69
CA ARG A 87 14.09 -2.64 -11.34
C ARG A 87 13.92 -4.04 -10.75
N SER A 88 13.17 -4.17 -9.66
CA SER A 88 12.91 -5.47 -9.05
C SER A 88 12.08 -6.37 -9.96
N PRO A 89 12.36 -7.67 -10.03
CA PRO A 89 11.58 -8.60 -10.81
C PRO A 89 10.14 -8.64 -10.28
N TYR A 90 9.18 -8.65 -11.20
CA TYR A 90 7.77 -8.77 -10.81
C TYR A 90 7.46 -10.19 -10.36
N MET A 91 6.58 -10.30 -9.37
CA MET A 91 5.95 -11.57 -9.08
C MET A 91 5.15 -12.03 -10.31
N LYS A 92 5.31 -13.28 -10.75
CA LYS A 92 4.79 -13.83 -12.01
C LYS A 92 3.31 -13.49 -12.31
N GLN A 93 2.48 -13.39 -11.27
CA GLN A 93 1.04 -13.11 -11.38
C GLN A 93 0.67 -11.62 -11.31
N TYR A 94 1.66 -10.73 -11.14
CA TYR A 94 1.42 -9.29 -11.02
C TYR A 94 1.77 -8.57 -12.32
N LYS A 95 1.03 -7.50 -12.57
CA LYS A 95 1.27 -6.60 -13.71
C LYS A 95 1.64 -5.22 -13.17
N LEU A 96 2.51 -4.53 -13.88
CA LEU A 96 2.78 -3.13 -13.61
C LEU A 96 1.51 -2.31 -13.88
N CYS A 97 1.15 -1.46 -12.94
CA CYS A 97 0.04 -0.52 -13.05
C CYS A 97 0.62 0.90 -13.01
N THR A 98 0.32 1.72 -14.00
CA THR A 98 0.73 3.12 -14.06
C THR A 98 -0.50 4.02 -13.96
N PHE A 99 -0.31 5.26 -13.55
CA PHE A 99 -1.35 6.26 -13.67
C PHE A 99 -1.53 6.60 -15.14
N GLY A 100 -2.78 6.59 -15.60
CA GLY A 100 -3.12 6.85 -16.99
C GLY A 100 -3.15 8.35 -17.31
N LYS A 101 -3.32 8.67 -18.60
CA LYS A 101 -3.36 10.05 -19.11
C LYS A 101 -4.55 10.85 -18.56
N GLU A 102 -5.57 10.18 -18.04
CA GLU A 102 -6.74 10.75 -17.38
C GLU A 102 -6.43 11.46 -16.07
N PHE A 103 -5.26 11.19 -15.49
CA PHE A 103 -4.81 11.88 -14.28
C PHE A 103 -3.95 13.09 -14.64
N PRO A 104 -4.28 14.28 -14.13
CA PRO A 104 -3.35 15.40 -14.16
C PRO A 104 -1.99 14.95 -13.60
N ASN A 105 -0.90 15.43 -14.14
CA ASN A 105 0.45 15.09 -13.68
C ASN A 105 0.78 13.59 -13.66
N HIS A 106 0.15 12.77 -14.54
CA HIS A 106 0.37 11.32 -14.57
C HIS A 106 1.84 10.92 -14.71
N LYS A 107 2.66 11.71 -15.42
CA LYS A 107 4.10 11.46 -15.57
C LYS A 107 4.83 11.64 -14.23
N GLU A 108 4.53 12.69 -13.50
CA GLU A 108 5.09 12.98 -12.18
C GLU A 108 4.64 11.93 -11.16
N LYS A 109 3.34 11.59 -11.14
CA LYS A 109 2.84 10.51 -10.28
C LYS A 109 3.53 9.18 -10.56
N ASN A 110 3.78 8.85 -11.82
CA ASN A 110 4.54 7.66 -12.18
C ASN A 110 6.02 7.77 -11.83
N ALA A 111 6.60 8.97 -11.80
CA ALA A 111 7.98 9.20 -11.35
C ALA A 111 8.14 9.00 -9.84
N HIS A 112 7.16 9.41 -9.04
CA HIS A 112 7.17 9.33 -7.57
C HIS A 112 6.42 8.12 -7.01
N SER A 113 6.02 7.16 -7.84
CA SER A 113 5.33 5.96 -7.40
C SER A 113 5.69 4.73 -8.23
N TRP A 114 5.51 3.57 -7.63
CA TRP A 114 5.58 2.28 -8.29
C TRP A 114 4.42 1.41 -7.81
N ARG A 115 3.74 0.76 -8.75
CA ARG A 115 2.55 -0.04 -8.42
C ARG A 115 2.51 -1.30 -9.27
N ILE A 116 2.29 -2.43 -8.62
CA ILE A 116 1.94 -3.67 -9.29
C ILE A 116 0.62 -4.21 -8.75
N CYS A 117 -0.13 -4.86 -9.59
CA CYS A 117 -1.44 -5.39 -9.22
C CYS A 117 -1.69 -6.78 -9.80
N CYS A 118 -2.50 -7.54 -9.10
CA CYS A 118 -3.20 -8.70 -9.58
C CYS A 118 -4.70 -8.55 -9.27
N LYS A 119 -5.52 -9.55 -9.58
CA LYS A 119 -6.98 -9.49 -9.42
C LYS A 119 -7.46 -9.02 -8.04
N THR A 120 -6.73 -9.36 -6.97
CA THR A 120 -7.19 -9.16 -5.59
C THR A 120 -6.20 -8.41 -4.70
N THR A 121 -5.03 -8.09 -5.22
CA THR A 121 -3.98 -7.44 -4.43
C THR A 121 -3.25 -6.40 -5.27
N THR A 122 -3.05 -5.24 -4.68
CA THR A 122 -2.20 -4.19 -5.24
C THR A 122 -1.09 -3.90 -4.23
N LEU A 123 0.14 -3.84 -4.71
CA LEU A 123 1.26 -3.31 -3.95
C LEU A 123 1.65 -1.98 -4.58
N THR A 124 1.69 -0.95 -3.76
CA THR A 124 2.11 0.39 -4.16
C THR A 124 3.25 0.83 -3.26
N VAL A 125 4.29 1.40 -3.86
CA VAL A 125 5.37 2.09 -3.15
C VAL A 125 5.44 3.49 -3.73
N TYR A 126 5.43 4.50 -2.88
CA TYR A 126 5.39 5.87 -3.36
C TYR A 126 5.97 6.87 -2.35
N ASP A 127 6.44 7.97 -2.91
CA ASP A 127 6.83 9.17 -2.17
C ASP A 127 5.57 9.81 -1.57
N LYS A 128 5.37 9.60 -0.27
CA LYS A 128 4.20 10.12 0.43
C LYS A 128 4.29 11.63 0.63
N THR A 129 5.50 12.18 0.76
CA THR A 129 5.71 13.63 0.87
C THR A 129 5.27 14.33 -0.42
N PHE A 130 5.70 13.82 -1.59
CA PHE A 130 5.26 14.32 -2.88
C PHE A 130 3.73 14.27 -3.03
N GLN A 131 3.09 13.15 -2.64
CA GLN A 131 1.63 13.05 -2.71
C GLN A 131 0.94 14.10 -1.84
N LEU A 132 1.42 14.36 -0.63
CA LEU A 132 0.82 15.31 0.28
C LEU A 132 0.98 16.76 -0.21
N MET A 133 2.10 17.06 -0.87
CA MET A 133 2.30 18.36 -1.53
C MET A 133 1.35 18.54 -2.71
N GLU A 134 1.13 17.50 -3.55
CA GLU A 134 0.15 17.56 -4.64
C GLU A 134 -1.30 17.74 -4.15
N GLU A 135 -1.61 17.27 -2.95
CA GLU A 135 -2.93 17.38 -2.32
C GLU A 135 -3.09 18.65 -1.47
N ASP A 136 -2.13 19.58 -1.50
CA ASP A 136 -2.07 20.80 -0.67
C ASP A 136 -2.22 20.53 0.84
N LEU A 137 -1.77 19.36 1.29
CA LEU A 137 -1.87 18.91 2.68
C LEU A 137 -0.57 19.11 3.47
N LEU A 138 0.47 19.59 2.82
CA LEU A 138 1.75 19.99 3.42
C LEU A 138 2.11 21.38 2.96
N GLU A 139 2.16 22.31 3.90
CA GLU A 139 2.64 23.67 3.65
C GLU A 139 4.17 23.74 3.54
N GLN A 140 4.87 22.82 4.19
CA GLN A 140 6.32 22.71 4.17
C GLN A 140 6.78 21.26 4.05
N TYR A 141 7.93 21.09 3.41
CA TYR A 141 8.64 19.83 3.32
C TYR A 141 9.24 19.47 4.68
N ASP A 142 8.51 18.70 5.46
CA ASP A 142 8.88 18.36 6.83
C ASP A 142 9.97 17.30 6.90
N ALA A 143 9.72 16.17 6.28
CA ALA A 143 10.66 15.04 6.19
C ALA A 143 10.27 14.13 5.03
N PRO A 144 11.24 13.57 4.30
CA PRO A 144 10.95 12.62 3.25
C PRO A 144 10.25 11.39 3.84
N MET A 145 9.22 10.91 3.15
CA MET A 145 8.45 9.75 3.58
C MET A 145 8.18 8.81 2.42
N LEU A 146 8.69 7.61 2.52
CA LEU A 146 8.40 6.53 1.58
C LEU A 146 7.34 5.61 2.18
N ARG A 147 6.21 5.44 1.48
CA ARG A 147 5.13 4.55 1.92
C ARG A 147 5.07 3.29 1.10
N PHE A 148 5.01 2.17 1.80
CA PHE A 148 4.61 0.88 1.25
C PHE A 148 3.15 0.63 1.60
N GLU A 149 2.35 0.30 0.59
CA GLU A 149 0.92 0.03 0.77
C GLU A 149 0.56 -1.29 0.09
N VAL A 150 -0.11 -2.16 0.83
CA VAL A 150 -0.69 -3.40 0.32
C VAL A 150 -2.20 -3.33 0.44
N SER A 151 -2.87 -3.24 -0.70
CA SER A 151 -4.32 -3.31 -0.79
C SER A 151 -4.75 -4.74 -1.07
N ARG A 152 -5.66 -5.26 -0.27
CA ARG A 152 -6.25 -6.58 -0.47
C ARG A 152 -7.76 -6.46 -0.60
N SER A 153 -8.34 -7.09 -1.62
CA SER A 153 -9.78 -7.03 -1.91
C SER A 153 -10.42 -8.41 -2.01
N GLY A 154 -11.74 -8.44 -1.94
CA GLY A 154 -12.55 -9.65 -1.98
C GLY A 154 -12.25 -10.56 -0.79
N SER A 155 -12.21 -11.87 -1.01
CA SER A 155 -11.91 -12.86 0.03
C SER A 155 -10.43 -12.92 0.44
N LYS A 156 -9.55 -12.16 -0.23
CA LYS A 156 -8.09 -12.29 -0.06
C LYS A 156 -7.62 -11.91 1.34
N PHE A 157 -8.18 -10.85 1.92
CA PHE A 157 -7.81 -10.45 3.28
C PHE A 157 -8.44 -11.33 4.37
N LYS A 158 -9.50 -12.07 4.02
CA LYS A 158 -10.14 -13.04 4.92
C LYS A 158 -9.50 -14.44 4.87
N ARG A 159 -8.59 -14.67 3.89
CA ARG A 159 -7.92 -15.96 3.75
C ARG A 159 -6.99 -16.22 4.93
N GLY A 160 -7.15 -17.37 5.57
CA GLY A 160 -6.35 -17.77 6.73
C GLY A 160 -6.89 -17.30 8.08
N LEU A 161 -7.95 -16.47 8.09
CA LEU A 161 -8.65 -16.15 9.34
C LEU A 161 -9.56 -17.31 9.76
N SER A 162 -9.72 -17.51 11.08
CA SER A 162 -10.71 -18.46 11.61
C SER A 162 -12.14 -17.99 11.29
N ASP A 163 -13.10 -18.88 11.34
CA ASP A 163 -14.48 -18.54 11.03
C ASP A 163 -15.09 -17.61 12.09
N GLU A 164 -14.66 -17.71 13.33
CA GLU A 164 -15.01 -16.77 14.40
C GLU A 164 -14.58 -15.34 14.06
N VAL A 165 -13.33 -15.15 13.60
CA VAL A 165 -12.82 -13.83 13.18
C VAL A 165 -13.56 -13.33 11.95
N LYS A 166 -13.88 -14.19 10.98
CA LYS A 166 -14.63 -13.80 9.77
C LYS A 166 -16.06 -13.33 10.06
N GLY A 167 -16.63 -13.74 11.18
CA GLY A 167 -17.97 -13.36 11.63
C GLY A 167 -18.08 -11.92 12.14
N SER A 168 -16.96 -11.24 12.42
CA SER A 168 -16.94 -9.87 12.95
C SER A 168 -16.02 -8.96 12.18
N ASN A 169 -16.54 -7.85 11.68
CA ASN A 169 -15.74 -6.82 10.99
C ASN A 169 -14.66 -6.23 11.90
N LYS A 170 -14.96 -6.07 13.18
CA LYS A 170 -14.04 -5.57 14.19
C LYS A 170 -12.86 -6.53 14.40
N GLU A 171 -13.14 -7.83 14.54
CA GLU A 171 -12.08 -8.83 14.69
C GLU A 171 -11.26 -9.01 13.41
N ILE A 172 -11.89 -8.91 12.23
CA ILE A 172 -11.18 -8.88 10.95
C ILE A 172 -10.20 -7.68 10.93
N LEU A 173 -10.67 -6.48 11.24
CA LEU A 173 -9.82 -5.28 11.25
C LEU A 173 -8.69 -5.40 12.25
N LYS A 174 -8.97 -5.85 13.47
CA LYS A 174 -7.99 -6.06 14.53
C LYS A 174 -6.86 -6.99 14.07
N THR A 175 -7.22 -8.15 13.53
CA THR A 175 -6.27 -9.16 13.06
C THR A 175 -5.45 -8.64 11.87
N VAL A 176 -6.11 -8.05 10.87
CA VAL A 176 -5.42 -7.57 9.66
C VAL A 176 -4.48 -6.41 9.97
N ILE A 177 -4.84 -5.52 10.89
CA ILE A 177 -4.00 -4.39 11.27
C ILE A 177 -2.80 -4.88 12.09
N ASN A 178 -2.99 -5.78 13.04
CA ASN A 178 -1.90 -6.35 13.82
C ASN A 178 -0.91 -7.15 12.97
N GLU A 179 -1.36 -7.74 11.87
CA GLU A 179 -0.52 -8.47 10.92
C GLU A 179 0.01 -7.61 9.77
N SER A 180 -0.31 -6.32 9.72
CA SER A 180 -0.02 -5.44 8.57
C SER A 180 1.47 -5.38 8.26
N GLU A 181 2.32 -5.19 9.26
CA GLU A 181 3.78 -5.14 9.10
C GLU A 181 4.33 -6.46 8.54
N LYS A 182 3.95 -7.59 9.13
CA LYS A 182 4.31 -8.93 8.66
C LYS A 182 3.86 -9.17 7.21
N THR A 183 2.65 -8.69 6.89
CA THR A 183 2.10 -8.77 5.54
C THR A 183 2.96 -7.99 4.55
N ILE A 184 3.27 -6.72 4.84
CA ILE A 184 4.08 -5.86 3.97
C ILE A 184 5.48 -6.44 3.80
N HIS A 185 6.14 -6.86 4.88
CA HIS A 185 7.45 -7.51 4.81
C HIS A 185 7.43 -8.78 3.94
N SER A 186 6.37 -9.58 4.01
CA SER A 186 6.23 -10.76 3.15
C SER A 186 6.15 -10.39 1.67
N TYR A 187 5.47 -9.30 1.32
CA TYR A 187 5.42 -8.82 -0.07
C TYR A 187 6.77 -8.22 -0.51
N MET A 188 7.44 -7.47 0.33
CA MET A 188 8.78 -6.94 0.06
C MET A 188 9.78 -8.08 -0.23
N LYS A 189 9.81 -9.12 0.60
CA LYS A 189 10.63 -10.30 0.36
C LYS A 189 10.34 -10.96 -0.97
N LYS A 190 9.06 -11.07 -1.36
CA LYS A 190 8.67 -11.65 -2.65
C LYS A 190 9.10 -10.80 -3.84
N LEU A 191 9.11 -9.48 -3.72
CA LEU A 191 9.59 -8.58 -4.76
C LEU A 191 11.05 -8.81 -5.10
N HIS A 192 11.87 -9.08 -4.09
CA HIS A 192 13.30 -9.33 -4.26
C HIS A 192 13.63 -10.80 -4.46
N ALA A 193 12.63 -11.67 -4.72
CA ALA A 193 12.82 -13.13 -4.85
C ALA A 193 13.63 -13.73 -3.69
N ASN A 194 13.51 -13.16 -2.48
CA ASN A 194 14.31 -13.47 -1.29
C ASN A 194 15.83 -13.28 -1.48
N LEU A 195 16.25 -12.55 -2.52
CA LEU A 195 17.66 -12.24 -2.72
C LEU A 195 18.09 -11.13 -1.75
N PRO A 196 19.27 -11.24 -1.14
CA PRO A 196 19.79 -10.15 -0.32
C PRO A 196 20.05 -8.92 -1.20
N PHE A 197 19.83 -7.74 -0.66
CA PHE A 197 20.33 -6.52 -1.27
C PHE A 197 21.87 -6.58 -1.33
N VAL A 198 22.40 -6.51 -2.53
CA VAL A 198 23.83 -6.50 -2.75
C VAL A 198 24.24 -5.05 -3.03
N ARG A 199 25.28 -4.54 -2.35
CA ARG A 199 25.80 -3.21 -2.62
C ARG A 199 26.26 -3.12 -4.07
N TYR A 200 26.12 -1.95 -4.68
CA TYR A 200 26.58 -1.71 -6.06
C TYR A 200 28.05 -2.13 -6.26
N SER A 201 28.91 -1.76 -5.30
CA SER A 201 30.33 -2.17 -5.31
C SER A 201 30.51 -3.69 -5.36
N ASP A 202 29.69 -4.43 -4.60
CA ASP A 202 29.78 -5.90 -4.57
C ASP A 202 29.25 -6.52 -5.86
N CYS A 203 28.22 -5.90 -6.48
CA CYS A 203 27.75 -6.28 -7.80
C CYS A 203 28.85 -6.10 -8.85
N ILE A 204 29.51 -4.97 -8.88
CA ILE A 204 30.61 -4.69 -9.81
C ILE A 204 31.75 -5.67 -9.57
N ALA A 205 32.17 -5.88 -8.32
CA ALA A 205 33.22 -6.84 -8.00
C ALA A 205 32.91 -8.25 -8.51
N ARG A 206 31.66 -8.71 -8.34
CA ARG A 206 31.22 -10.01 -8.87
C ARG A 206 31.18 -10.06 -10.40
N ILE A 207 30.78 -8.97 -11.06
CA ILE A 207 30.79 -8.88 -12.53
C ILE A 207 32.24 -8.98 -13.06
N GLU A 208 33.20 -8.39 -12.39
CA GLU A 208 34.63 -8.46 -12.79
C GLU A 208 35.21 -9.90 -12.72
N THR A 209 34.61 -10.77 -11.88
CA THR A 209 35.02 -12.19 -11.83
C THR A 209 34.51 -13.02 -13.01
N VAL A 210 33.61 -12.47 -13.83
CA VAL A 210 33.07 -13.17 -15.00
C VAL A 210 34.13 -13.31 -16.08
N LYS A 211 34.53 -14.52 -16.40
CA LYS A 211 35.62 -14.82 -17.35
C LYS A 211 35.34 -14.35 -18.78
N HIS A 212 34.07 -14.47 -19.21
CA HIS A 212 33.67 -14.12 -20.58
C HIS A 212 33.47 -12.59 -20.74
N SER A 213 34.32 -11.94 -21.52
CA SER A 213 34.35 -10.47 -21.64
C SER A 213 33.08 -9.82 -22.17
N ALA A 214 32.44 -10.42 -23.17
CA ALA A 214 31.15 -9.91 -23.69
C ALA A 214 30.02 -10.03 -22.66
N THR A 215 29.94 -11.12 -21.91
CA THR A 215 28.97 -11.30 -20.82
C THR A 215 29.22 -10.27 -19.73
N ARG A 216 30.47 -10.07 -19.32
CA ARG A 216 30.87 -9.06 -18.34
C ARG A 216 30.45 -7.65 -18.75
N LYS A 217 30.72 -7.28 -20.01
CA LYS A 217 30.32 -5.96 -20.57
C LYS A 217 28.78 -5.79 -20.52
N ASN A 218 28.02 -6.81 -20.92
CA ASN A 218 26.56 -6.75 -20.91
C ASN A 218 26.00 -6.66 -19.49
N MET A 219 26.57 -7.39 -18.53
CA MET A 219 26.17 -7.32 -17.12
C MET A 219 26.46 -5.94 -16.52
N ARG A 220 27.60 -5.33 -16.83
CA ARG A 220 27.91 -3.96 -16.44
C ARG A 220 26.87 -2.96 -16.95
N LEU A 221 26.52 -3.02 -18.22
CA LEU A 221 25.50 -2.15 -18.83
C LEU A 221 24.12 -2.30 -18.17
N LEU A 222 23.80 -3.47 -17.62
CA LEU A 222 22.53 -3.70 -16.89
C LEU A 222 22.53 -3.09 -15.48
N VAL A 223 23.70 -2.96 -14.86
CA VAL A 223 23.84 -2.44 -13.50
C VAL A 223 24.05 -0.92 -13.49
N GLU A 224 24.69 -0.37 -14.54
CA GLU A 224 25.01 1.06 -14.69
C GLU A 224 23.86 1.90 -15.28
N LYS A 225 22.83 1.27 -15.86
CA LYS A 225 21.60 1.92 -16.35
C LYS A 225 20.55 2.07 -15.24
#